data_7a6a8920f4863826b984f8e4c2e1e962
#
_entry.id   7a6a8920f4863826b984f8e4c2e1e962
#
_cell.length_a   1.000
_cell.length_b   1.000
_cell.length_c   1.000
_cell.angle_alpha   90.00
_cell.angle_beta   90.00
_cell.angle_gamma   90.00
#
_symmetry.space_group_name_H-M   'P 1'
#
loop_
_entity.id
_entity.type
_entity.pdbx_description
1 polymer ?
#
loop_
_entity_poly.entity_id
_entity_poly.type
_entity_poly.pdbx_seq_one_letter_code
_entity_poly.pdbx_strand_id
1 'polypeptide(L)'
;WQRCRVHFMRNVLARVPKVATQMVAAIIRTIFVPRGKRELVHAQFGEVVTMLTRSHPAAAELLDAAKDDLLAFTEFPPQHWQQIWSTNPLERLNKEIKRRTNVVGTFPNPEALLRLTGHVLIEQHDEWDAADRRYFSENSMKLITQPVEGVVLAGLEAA
;
A
#
# COMPACT_ATOMS: atom_id res chain seq x y z
N TRP A 1 -9.31 -5.76 -1.78
CA TRP A 1 -8.48 -4.78 -2.51
C TRP A 1 -7.86 -3.77 -1.54
N GLN A 2 -6.54 -3.48 -1.65
CA GLN A 2 -5.86 -2.47 -0.84
C GLN A 2 -5.37 -1.34 -1.72
N ARG A 3 -5.77 -0.12 -1.44
CA ARG A 3 -5.32 1.07 -2.16
C ARG A 3 -3.99 1.58 -1.60
N CYS A 4 -3.04 1.87 -2.48
CA CYS A 4 -1.75 2.42 -2.04
C CYS A 4 -1.92 3.80 -1.40
N ARG A 5 -1.59 3.92 -0.11
CA ARG A 5 -1.71 5.16 0.65
C ARG A 5 -0.90 6.33 0.06
N VAL A 6 0.24 6.03 -0.57
CA VAL A 6 1.13 7.06 -1.13
C VAL A 6 0.51 7.70 -2.36
N HIS A 7 0.02 6.87 -3.31
CA HIS A 7 -0.67 7.37 -4.50
C HIS A 7 -1.99 8.06 -4.13
N PHE A 8 -2.73 7.49 -3.19
CA PHE A 8 -3.96 8.09 -2.72
C PHE A 8 -3.73 9.45 -2.08
N MET A 9 -2.71 9.58 -1.24
CA MET A 9 -2.32 10.87 -0.65
C MET A 9 -2.09 11.94 -1.73
N ARG A 10 -1.36 11.61 -2.81
CA ARG A 10 -1.15 12.53 -3.93
C ARG A 10 -2.47 12.98 -4.57
N ASN A 11 -3.43 12.07 -4.74
CA ASN A 11 -4.73 12.37 -5.32
C ASN A 11 -5.55 13.31 -4.42
N VAL A 12 -5.55 13.08 -3.11
CA VAL A 12 -6.24 13.95 -2.14
C VAL A 12 -5.60 15.33 -2.13
N LEU A 13 -4.27 15.42 -2.06
CA LEU A 13 -3.55 16.68 -2.00
C LEU A 13 -3.69 17.51 -3.29
N ALA A 14 -3.98 16.90 -4.43
CA ALA A 14 -4.32 17.61 -5.66
C ALA A 14 -5.66 18.39 -5.57
N ARG A 15 -6.51 18.08 -4.59
CA ARG A 15 -7.77 18.78 -4.30
C ARG A 15 -7.64 19.84 -3.21
N VAL A 16 -6.42 20.09 -2.72
CA VAL A 16 -6.12 21.00 -1.62
C VAL A 16 -5.28 22.17 -2.12
N PRO A 17 -5.56 23.44 -1.71
CA PRO A 17 -4.70 24.57 -2.01
C PRO A 17 -3.25 24.35 -1.56
N LYS A 18 -2.29 24.82 -2.35
CA LYS A 18 -0.84 24.61 -2.09
C LYS A 18 -0.42 25.00 -0.66
N VAL A 19 -0.95 26.10 -0.14
CA VAL A 19 -0.65 26.59 1.21
C VAL A 19 -1.09 25.65 2.33
N ALA A 20 -2.13 24.83 2.11
CA ALA A 20 -2.67 23.87 3.08
C ALA A 20 -2.15 22.45 2.90
N THR A 21 -1.42 22.16 1.82
CA THR A 21 -0.99 20.80 1.45
C THR A 21 -0.22 20.11 2.56
N GLN A 22 0.73 20.79 3.21
CA GLN A 22 1.54 20.19 4.28
C GLN A 22 0.71 19.87 5.52
N MET A 23 -0.19 20.77 5.91
CA MET A 23 -1.08 20.58 7.06
C MET A 23 -2.05 19.41 6.80
N VAL A 24 -2.72 19.39 5.66
CA VAL A 24 -3.64 18.31 5.30
C VAL A 24 -2.91 16.98 5.20
N ALA A 25 -1.71 16.95 4.61
CA ALA A 25 -0.89 15.75 4.56
C ALA A 25 -0.52 15.24 5.97
N ALA A 26 -0.18 16.13 6.89
CA ALA A 26 0.12 15.76 8.27
C ALA A 26 -1.11 15.16 8.96
N ILE A 27 -2.28 15.78 8.81
CA ILE A 27 -3.55 15.27 9.35
C ILE A 27 -3.85 13.86 8.81
N ILE A 28 -3.80 13.66 7.49
CA ILE A 28 -4.09 12.34 6.89
C ILE A 28 -3.07 11.28 7.32
N ARG A 29 -1.79 11.63 7.49
CA ARG A 29 -0.76 10.68 7.96
C ARG A 29 -1.07 10.11 9.33
N THR A 30 -1.84 10.80 10.18
CA THR A 30 -2.22 10.30 11.51
C THR A 30 -3.06 9.02 11.46
N ILE A 31 -3.79 8.78 10.35
CA ILE A 31 -4.54 7.54 10.11
C ILE A 31 -3.59 6.33 10.09
N PHE A 32 -2.40 6.50 9.50
CA PHE A 32 -1.42 5.44 9.26
C PHE A 32 -0.35 5.33 10.36
N VAL A 33 -0.58 5.91 11.51
CA VAL A 33 0.28 5.65 12.67
C VAL A 33 -0.04 4.26 13.21
N PRO A 34 0.97 3.37 13.37
CA PRO A 34 0.72 2.01 13.88
C PRO A 34 0.16 2.07 15.31
N ARG A 35 -1.13 1.80 15.44
CA ARG A 35 -1.84 1.78 16.73
C ARG A 35 -2.12 0.36 17.23
N GLY A 36 -1.76 -0.66 16.44
CA GLY A 36 -1.91 -2.08 16.76
C GLY A 36 -3.35 -2.60 16.86
N LYS A 37 -4.36 -1.72 16.73
CA LYS A 37 -5.78 -2.05 16.82
C LYS A 37 -6.56 -1.42 15.67
N ARG A 38 -7.36 -2.25 14.98
CA ARG A 38 -8.23 -1.85 13.87
C ARG A 38 -9.16 -0.69 14.25
N GLU A 39 -9.83 -0.82 15.38
CA GLU A 39 -10.85 0.14 15.85
C GLU A 39 -10.25 1.54 16.01
N LEU A 40 -9.00 1.63 16.48
CA LEU A 40 -8.32 2.91 16.66
C LEU A 40 -7.98 3.57 15.31
N VAL A 41 -7.65 2.77 14.29
CA VAL A 41 -7.40 3.29 12.93
C VAL A 41 -8.69 3.81 12.32
N HIS A 42 -9.79 3.05 12.44
CA HIS A 42 -11.10 3.44 11.94
C HIS A 42 -11.65 4.68 12.65
N ALA A 43 -11.50 4.79 13.97
CA ALA A 43 -11.88 5.98 14.73
C ALA A 43 -11.08 7.21 14.26
N GLN A 44 -9.76 7.08 14.15
CA GLN A 44 -8.90 8.17 13.67
C GLN A 44 -9.24 8.60 12.25
N PHE A 45 -9.62 7.65 11.37
CA PHE A 45 -10.08 7.96 10.04
C PHE A 45 -11.33 8.84 10.07
N GLY A 46 -12.34 8.48 10.88
CA GLY A 46 -13.56 9.27 11.05
C GLY A 46 -13.30 10.69 11.58
N GLU A 47 -12.40 10.84 12.54
CA GLU A 47 -11.99 12.15 13.04
C GLU A 47 -11.33 13.00 11.95
N VAL A 48 -10.44 12.41 11.15
CA VAL A 48 -9.77 13.11 10.05
C VAL A 48 -10.77 13.55 8.98
N VAL A 49 -11.71 12.69 8.59
CA VAL A 49 -12.79 13.05 7.65
C VAL A 49 -13.60 14.22 8.20
N THR A 50 -14.05 14.14 9.45
CA THR A 50 -14.84 15.20 10.10
C THR A 50 -14.08 16.53 10.15
N MET A 51 -12.79 16.49 10.48
CA MET A 51 -11.92 17.67 10.53
C MET A 51 -11.77 18.31 9.14
N LEU A 52 -11.54 17.49 8.10
CA LEU A 52 -11.37 17.98 6.73
C LEU A 52 -12.66 18.47 6.10
N THR A 53 -13.82 17.93 6.48
CA THR A 53 -15.13 18.36 5.93
C THR A 53 -15.37 19.85 6.11
N ARG A 54 -14.89 20.42 7.20
CA ARG A 54 -15.07 21.86 7.49
C ARG A 54 -14.18 22.78 6.65
N SER A 55 -12.97 22.34 6.36
CA SER A 55 -11.95 23.20 5.73
C SER A 55 -11.65 22.82 4.28
N HIS A 56 -11.78 21.54 3.92
CA HIS A 56 -11.43 20.98 2.61
C HIS A 56 -12.43 19.89 2.21
N PRO A 57 -13.72 20.24 1.96
CA PRO A 57 -14.79 19.27 1.73
C PRO A 57 -14.51 18.30 0.57
N ALA A 58 -13.95 18.78 -0.54
CA ALA A 58 -13.59 17.92 -1.67
C ALA A 58 -12.50 16.88 -1.34
N ALA A 59 -11.61 17.18 -0.43
CA ALA A 59 -10.61 16.22 0.06
C ALA A 59 -11.22 15.23 1.04
N ALA A 60 -12.13 15.67 1.90
CA ALA A 60 -12.87 14.82 2.84
C ALA A 60 -13.76 13.81 2.10
N GLU A 61 -14.51 14.27 1.10
CA GLU A 61 -15.37 13.41 0.28
C GLU A 61 -14.58 12.33 -0.45
N LEU A 62 -13.43 12.69 -1.05
CA LEU A 62 -12.56 11.73 -1.71
C LEU A 62 -11.97 10.71 -0.72
N LEU A 63 -11.64 11.17 0.50
CA LEU A 63 -11.13 10.30 1.56
C LEU A 63 -12.20 9.33 2.02
N ASP A 64 -13.40 9.80 2.31
CA ASP A 64 -14.51 8.98 2.81
C ASP A 64 -14.94 7.93 1.77
N ALA A 65 -15.07 8.32 0.50
CA ALA A 65 -15.39 7.39 -0.60
C ALA A 65 -14.36 6.27 -0.80
N ALA A 66 -13.13 6.45 -0.34
CA ALA A 66 -12.06 5.45 -0.45
C ALA A 66 -11.82 4.67 0.83
N LYS A 67 -12.65 4.81 1.86
CA LYS A 67 -12.47 4.25 3.19
C LYS A 67 -12.13 2.76 3.18
N ASP A 68 -12.98 1.96 2.54
CA ASP A 68 -12.86 0.50 2.57
C ASP A 68 -11.57 0.03 1.87
N ASP A 69 -11.28 0.58 0.70
CA ASP A 69 -10.05 0.28 -0.05
C ASP A 69 -8.79 0.74 0.69
N LEU A 70 -8.86 1.87 1.38
CA LEU A 70 -7.72 2.48 2.03
C LEU A 70 -7.39 1.82 3.37
N LEU A 71 -8.41 1.32 4.07
CA LEU A 71 -8.29 0.67 5.38
C LEU A 71 -8.29 -0.86 5.31
N ALA A 72 -8.36 -1.47 4.13
CA ALA A 72 -8.35 -2.92 3.97
C ALA A 72 -7.14 -3.62 4.64
N PHE A 73 -6.01 -2.92 4.76
CA PHE A 73 -4.83 -3.43 5.47
C PHE A 73 -5.11 -3.77 6.94
N THR A 74 -6.14 -3.18 7.56
CA THR A 74 -6.49 -3.42 8.97
C THR A 74 -7.10 -4.80 9.22
N GLU A 75 -7.49 -5.52 8.16
CA GLU A 75 -7.93 -6.92 8.22
C GLU A 75 -6.77 -7.90 8.45
N PHE A 76 -5.54 -7.43 8.26
CA PHE A 76 -4.33 -8.24 8.43
C PHE A 76 -3.70 -8.01 9.80
N PRO A 77 -2.84 -8.93 10.26
CA PRO A 77 -2.09 -8.73 11.49
C PRO A 77 -1.32 -7.39 11.49
N PRO A 78 -1.29 -6.65 12.61
CA PRO A 78 -0.65 -5.32 12.67
C PRO A 78 0.81 -5.29 12.22
N GLN A 79 1.52 -6.41 12.36
CA GLN A 79 2.91 -6.58 11.92
C GLN A 79 3.05 -6.45 10.39
N HIS A 80 1.97 -6.70 9.63
CA HIS A 80 1.97 -6.62 8.16
C HIS A 80 1.59 -5.25 7.61
N TRP A 81 0.97 -4.38 8.41
CA TRP A 81 0.38 -3.14 7.93
C TRP A 81 1.35 -2.26 7.14
N GLN A 82 2.59 -2.11 7.64
CA GLN A 82 3.60 -1.27 7.00
C GLN A 82 4.05 -1.80 5.63
N GLN A 83 4.00 -3.10 5.43
CA GLN A 83 4.37 -3.76 4.20
C GLN A 83 3.28 -3.68 3.12
N ILE A 84 1.98 -3.74 3.53
CA ILE A 84 0.88 -3.89 2.59
C ILE A 84 0.14 -2.59 2.24
N TRP A 85 0.24 -1.54 3.05
CA TRP A 85 -0.47 -0.27 2.79
C TRP A 85 0.15 0.59 1.68
N SER A 86 1.26 0.20 1.10
CA SER A 86 1.90 0.91 -0.02
C SER A 86 2.58 -0.03 -1.00
N THR A 87 2.72 0.41 -2.25
CA THR A 87 3.39 -0.32 -3.34
C THR A 87 4.87 0.05 -3.48
N ASN A 88 5.49 0.64 -2.46
CA ASN A 88 6.88 1.10 -2.51
C ASN A 88 7.91 0.04 -2.97
N PRO A 89 7.81 -1.25 -2.57
CA PRO A 89 8.72 -2.28 -3.07
C PRO A 89 8.61 -2.47 -4.58
N LEU A 90 7.40 -2.53 -5.11
CA LEU A 90 7.15 -2.63 -6.55
C LEU A 90 7.62 -1.38 -7.31
N GLU A 91 7.47 -0.21 -6.73
CA GLU A 91 7.97 1.03 -7.33
C GLU A 91 9.50 1.05 -7.43
N ARG A 92 10.21 0.52 -6.42
CA ARG A 92 11.67 0.37 -6.46
C ARG A 92 12.10 -0.57 -7.58
N LEU A 93 11.44 -1.73 -7.69
CA LEU A 93 11.68 -2.70 -8.76
C LEU A 93 11.44 -2.09 -10.15
N ASN A 94 10.30 -1.43 -10.33
CA ASN A 94 10.00 -0.73 -11.58
C ASN A 94 11.01 0.37 -11.91
N LYS A 95 11.51 1.08 -10.91
CA LYS A 95 12.56 2.09 -11.09
C LYS A 95 13.87 1.45 -11.55
N GLU A 96 14.24 0.30 -11.01
CA GLU A 96 15.44 -0.43 -11.40
C GLU A 96 15.32 -0.97 -12.84
N ILE A 97 14.19 -1.57 -13.20
CA ILE A 97 13.90 -1.99 -14.58
C ILE A 97 14.07 -0.79 -15.53
N LYS A 98 13.42 0.35 -15.22
CA LYS A 98 13.55 1.56 -16.04
C LYS A 98 14.99 2.05 -16.14
N ARG A 99 15.74 2.02 -15.05
CA ARG A 99 17.15 2.44 -15.05
C ARG A 99 17.97 1.58 -16.00
N ARG A 100 17.83 0.25 -15.93
CA ARG A 100 18.56 -0.70 -16.78
C ARG A 100 18.15 -0.56 -18.26
N THR A 101 16.86 -0.45 -18.53
CA THR A 101 16.37 -0.28 -19.90
C THR A 101 16.78 1.06 -20.52
N ASN A 102 16.84 2.14 -19.74
CA ASN A 102 17.28 3.43 -20.23
C ASN A 102 18.79 3.47 -20.57
N VAL A 103 19.62 2.69 -19.87
CA VAL A 103 21.05 2.56 -20.19
C VAL A 103 21.26 1.92 -21.57
N VAL A 104 20.46 0.95 -21.91
CA VAL A 104 20.52 0.28 -23.25
C VAL A 104 20.03 1.23 -24.34
N GLY A 105 19.03 2.07 -24.05
CA GLY A 105 18.45 3.06 -24.95
C GLY A 105 17.53 2.46 -25.98
N THR A 106 18.09 1.75 -26.99
CA THR A 106 17.31 1.14 -28.09
C THR A 106 17.45 -0.37 -28.09
N PHE A 107 16.34 -1.09 -28.14
CA PHE A 107 16.31 -2.54 -28.23
C PHE A 107 16.08 -2.98 -29.68
N PRO A 108 16.77 -4.04 -30.16
CA PRO A 108 16.60 -4.53 -31.53
C PRO A 108 15.23 -5.16 -31.76
N ASN A 109 14.60 -5.70 -30.72
CA ASN A 109 13.28 -6.33 -30.76
C ASN A 109 12.67 -6.40 -29.36
N PRO A 110 11.33 -6.64 -29.23
CA PRO A 110 10.66 -6.77 -27.94
C PRO A 110 11.20 -7.91 -27.06
N GLU A 111 11.66 -9.00 -27.66
CA GLU A 111 12.19 -10.15 -26.93
C GLU A 111 13.50 -9.80 -26.19
N ALA A 112 14.33 -8.92 -26.76
CA ALA A 112 15.53 -8.43 -26.09
C ALA A 112 15.18 -7.59 -24.84
N LEU A 113 14.14 -6.76 -24.91
CA LEU A 113 13.62 -6.03 -23.77
C LEU A 113 13.07 -6.98 -22.68
N LEU A 114 12.29 -7.99 -23.08
CA LEU A 114 11.75 -8.98 -22.17
C LEU A 114 12.85 -9.79 -21.48
N ARG A 115 13.89 -10.20 -22.21
CA ARG A 115 15.05 -10.89 -21.61
C ARG A 115 15.74 -10.03 -20.56
N LEU A 116 16.02 -8.76 -20.86
CA LEU A 116 16.64 -7.87 -19.88
C LEU A 116 15.77 -7.69 -18.63
N THR A 117 14.47 -7.46 -18.83
CA THR A 117 13.51 -7.33 -17.72
C THR A 117 13.45 -8.61 -16.89
N GLY A 118 13.40 -9.76 -17.55
CA GLY A 118 13.41 -11.07 -16.89
C GLY A 118 14.66 -11.29 -16.04
N HIS A 119 15.85 -10.93 -16.55
CA HIS A 119 17.08 -11.02 -15.77
C HIS A 119 17.07 -10.11 -14.54
N VAL A 120 16.56 -8.88 -14.65
CA VAL A 120 16.43 -7.98 -13.49
C VAL A 120 15.50 -8.58 -12.43
N LEU A 121 14.42 -9.25 -12.86
CA LEU A 121 13.48 -9.90 -11.92
C LEU A 121 14.09 -11.12 -11.25
N ILE A 122 14.87 -11.93 -11.98
CA ILE A 122 15.57 -13.10 -11.44
C ILE A 122 16.63 -12.64 -10.44
N GLU A 123 17.47 -11.68 -10.80
CA GLU A 123 18.49 -11.09 -9.92
C GLU A 123 17.87 -10.60 -8.60
N GLN A 124 16.73 -9.89 -8.70
CA GLN A 124 16.03 -9.41 -7.51
C GLN A 124 15.39 -10.54 -6.69
N HIS A 125 14.91 -11.60 -7.35
CA HIS A 125 14.39 -12.78 -6.68
C HIS A 125 15.50 -13.48 -5.89
N ASP A 126 16.65 -13.69 -6.50
CA ASP A 126 17.81 -14.34 -5.89
C ASP A 126 18.34 -13.53 -4.68
N GLU A 127 18.37 -12.19 -4.80
CA GLU A 127 18.70 -11.29 -3.68
C GLU A 127 17.71 -11.45 -2.51
N TRP A 128 16.40 -11.57 -2.79
CA TRP A 128 15.38 -11.74 -1.77
C TRP A 128 15.43 -13.13 -1.13
N ASP A 129 15.74 -14.17 -1.92
CA ASP A 129 15.85 -15.54 -1.41
C ASP A 129 17.10 -15.74 -0.54
N ALA A 130 18.21 -15.10 -0.91
CA ALA A 130 19.45 -15.10 -0.17
C ALA A 130 19.43 -14.20 1.07
N ALA A 131 18.45 -13.31 1.21
CA ALA A 131 18.38 -12.38 2.32
C ALA A 131 17.99 -13.08 3.63
N ASP A 132 18.76 -12.88 4.69
CA ASP A 132 18.45 -13.39 6.04
C ASP A 132 17.13 -12.84 6.58
N ARG A 133 16.76 -11.62 6.15
CA ARG A 133 15.54 -10.92 6.58
C ARG A 133 14.43 -11.08 5.56
N ARG A 134 13.48 -11.96 5.86
CA ARG A 134 12.26 -12.12 5.07
C ARG A 134 11.35 -10.89 5.17
N TYR A 135 10.64 -10.59 4.10
CA TYR A 135 9.67 -9.49 4.06
C TYR A 135 8.54 -9.65 5.08
N PHE A 136 8.02 -10.87 5.22
CA PHE A 136 7.15 -11.30 6.30
C PHE A 136 7.83 -12.40 7.08
N SER A 137 7.83 -12.32 8.42
CA SER A 137 8.37 -13.39 9.25
C SER A 137 7.45 -14.61 9.23
N GLU A 138 8.01 -15.81 9.38
CA GLU A 138 7.22 -17.05 9.45
C GLU A 138 6.17 -17.01 10.56
N ASN A 139 6.53 -16.45 11.71
CA ASN A 139 5.62 -16.33 12.84
C ASN A 139 4.46 -15.39 12.55
N SER A 140 4.70 -14.30 11.81
CA SER A 140 3.62 -13.38 11.43
C SER A 140 2.71 -13.95 10.33
N MET A 141 3.25 -14.81 9.45
CA MET A 141 2.46 -15.53 8.44
C MET A 141 1.52 -16.56 9.05
N LYS A 142 1.94 -17.23 10.13
CA LYS A 142 1.06 -18.17 10.87
C LYS A 142 -0.20 -17.51 11.40
N LEU A 143 -0.15 -16.20 11.71
CA LEU A 143 -1.33 -15.45 12.17
C LEU A 143 -2.41 -15.29 11.08
N ILE A 144 -2.05 -15.38 9.79
CA ILE A 144 -2.99 -15.30 8.67
C ILE A 144 -3.71 -16.64 8.47
N THR A 145 -3.01 -17.74 8.70
CA THR A 145 -3.52 -19.10 8.47
C THR A 145 -4.29 -19.67 9.66
N GLN A 146 -4.21 -19.01 10.83
CA GLN A 146 -5.05 -19.40 11.96
C GLN A 146 -6.48 -18.94 11.70
N PRO A 147 -7.49 -19.82 11.83
CA PRO A 147 -8.89 -19.39 11.78
C PRO A 147 -9.09 -18.31 12.85
N VAL A 148 -9.59 -17.15 12.46
CA VAL A 148 -10.05 -16.16 13.43
C VAL A 148 -11.25 -16.79 14.11
N GLU A 149 -11.13 -17.22 15.36
CA GLU A 149 -12.25 -17.71 16.14
C GLU A 149 -13.33 -16.63 16.14
N GLY A 150 -14.43 -16.87 15.42
CA GLY A 150 -15.60 -15.97 15.36
C GLY A 150 -15.95 -15.39 13.98
N VAL A 151 -15.17 -15.60 12.92
CA VAL A 151 -15.59 -15.25 11.54
C VAL A 151 -15.98 -16.52 10.79
N VAL A 152 -17.24 -16.86 10.82
CA VAL A 152 -17.84 -17.82 9.88
C VAL A 152 -17.75 -17.18 8.50
N LEU A 153 -16.87 -17.67 7.65
CA LEU A 153 -16.88 -17.40 6.21
C LEU A 153 -18.13 -18.11 5.62
N ALA A 154 -19.28 -17.47 5.75
CA ALA A 154 -20.47 -17.84 5.00
C ALA A 154 -20.22 -17.44 3.53
N GLY A 155 -19.97 -18.43 2.68
CA GLY A 155 -20.07 -18.27 1.24
C GLY A 155 -18.83 -18.60 0.41
N LEU A 156 -18.21 -19.77 0.60
CA LEU A 156 -17.39 -20.41 -0.43
C LEU A 156 -17.70 -21.91 -0.42
N GLU A 157 -18.96 -22.24 -0.74
CA GLU A 157 -19.29 -23.55 -1.25
C GLU A 157 -19.41 -23.45 -2.78
N ALA A 158 -18.54 -24.20 -3.41
CA ALA A 158 -18.60 -24.87 -4.72
C ALA A 158 -19.41 -24.21 -5.86
N ALA A 159 -18.74 -23.80 -6.89
CA ALA A 159 -19.13 -24.05 -8.28
C ALA A 159 -17.92 -24.50 -9.06
#